data_650356a37ace67698f0bce3782fa1252
#
_entry.id   650356a37ace67698f0bce3782fa1252
#
_cell.length_a   1.000
_cell.length_b   1.000
_cell.length_c   1.000
_cell.angle_alpha   90.00
_cell.angle_beta   90.00
_cell.angle_gamma   90.00
#
_symmetry.space_group_name_H-M   'P 1'
#
loop_
_entity.id
_entity.type
_entity.pdbx_description
1 polymer ?
#
loop_
_entity_poly.entity_id
_entity_poly.type
_entity_poly.pdbx_seq_one_letter_code
_entity_poly.pdbx_strand_id
1 'polypeptide(L)'
;MENLFDSMIEELEKKSDDSDEALIAALRAKRDEMGADASMEEMADAIQACLNAWYTEATGKEPPESPIARDREFMQRTTATMQTFLDSVAWCYETITLQDDYALYEIDDLFDGVHLRAQIHVQTGPRVCRLSVILPIMADAALEYPLCRALVRENFTNAIGTFKYDERDGTIRYEYCFFIRHELFEDDLDTCLRAVIRAALSGYENIRRCCTGDFEAAEAEEIRKEANALVRALSE
;
A
#
# COMPACT_ATOMS: atom_id res chain seq x y z
N MET A 1 -26.60 -12.21 -1.12
CA MET A 1 -25.65 -11.59 -0.17
C MET A 1 -26.19 -11.87 1.22
N GLU A 2 -25.37 -12.44 2.06
CA GLU A 2 -25.71 -12.66 3.47
C GLU A 2 -25.85 -11.30 4.15
N ASN A 3 -26.95 -11.08 4.86
CA ASN A 3 -27.21 -9.79 5.50
C ASN A 3 -26.28 -9.68 6.72
N LEU A 4 -25.51 -8.59 6.80
CA LEU A 4 -24.52 -8.37 7.85
C LEU A 4 -25.14 -8.42 9.26
N PHE A 5 -26.38 -7.93 9.41
CA PHE A 5 -27.13 -8.05 10.66
C PHE A 5 -27.43 -9.49 11.04
N ASP A 6 -27.86 -10.32 10.07
CA ASP A 6 -28.21 -11.71 10.34
C ASP A 6 -26.99 -12.51 10.80
N SER A 7 -25.83 -12.29 10.15
CA SER A 7 -24.57 -12.92 10.55
C SER A 7 -24.16 -12.52 11.98
N MET A 8 -24.26 -11.23 12.32
CA MET A 8 -23.91 -10.74 13.64
C MET A 8 -24.88 -11.22 14.74
N ILE A 9 -26.18 -11.19 14.45
CA ILE A 9 -27.19 -11.68 15.37
C ILE A 9 -26.99 -13.18 15.66
N GLU A 10 -26.75 -14.00 14.60
CA GLU A 10 -26.49 -15.42 14.77
C GLU A 10 -25.23 -15.71 15.59
N GLU A 11 -24.18 -14.89 15.42
CA GLU A 11 -22.94 -15.04 16.20
C GLU A 11 -23.14 -14.67 17.67
N LEU A 12 -23.90 -13.61 17.93
CA LEU A 12 -24.26 -13.20 19.30
C LEU A 12 -25.15 -14.27 19.98
N GLU A 13 -26.17 -14.77 19.32
CA GLU A 13 -27.05 -15.81 19.85
C GLU A 13 -26.31 -17.11 20.22
N LYS A 14 -25.24 -17.45 19.49
CA LYS A 14 -24.41 -18.62 19.79
C LYS A 14 -23.54 -18.45 21.04
N LYS A 15 -23.21 -17.23 21.41
CA LYS A 15 -22.23 -16.90 22.48
C LYS A 15 -22.87 -16.23 23.70
N SER A 16 -24.14 -15.81 23.57
CA SER A 16 -24.77 -14.91 24.54
C SER A 16 -25.11 -15.55 25.88
N ASP A 17 -24.91 -14.79 26.94
CA ASP A 17 -25.61 -14.90 28.19
C ASP A 17 -26.78 -13.88 28.23
N ASP A 18 -27.59 -13.89 29.30
CA ASP A 18 -28.78 -13.03 29.43
C ASP A 18 -28.50 -11.51 29.25
N SER A 19 -27.24 -11.09 29.24
CA SER A 19 -26.85 -9.67 29.09
C SER A 19 -26.92 -9.12 27.66
N ASP A 20 -26.93 -9.99 26.66
CA ASP A 20 -26.87 -9.61 25.24
C ASP A 20 -28.25 -9.54 24.57
N GLU A 21 -29.31 -9.96 25.27
CA GLU A 21 -30.70 -9.96 24.71
C GLU A 21 -31.13 -8.58 24.24
N ALA A 22 -30.78 -7.52 24.98
CA ALA A 22 -31.13 -6.14 24.62
C ALA A 22 -30.41 -5.69 23.32
N LEU A 23 -29.15 -6.07 23.15
CA LEU A 23 -28.38 -5.77 21.94
C LEU A 23 -28.97 -6.54 20.73
N ILE A 24 -29.26 -7.82 20.89
CA ILE A 24 -29.86 -8.65 19.83
C ILE A 24 -31.21 -8.06 19.40
N ALA A 25 -32.05 -7.63 20.36
CA ALA A 25 -33.33 -6.98 20.06
C ALA A 25 -33.16 -5.66 19.30
N ALA A 26 -32.19 -4.83 19.69
CA ALA A 26 -31.86 -3.57 19.01
C ALA A 26 -31.35 -3.80 17.56
N LEU A 27 -30.50 -4.78 17.36
CA LEU A 27 -29.98 -5.15 16.03
C LEU A 27 -31.10 -5.65 15.11
N ARG A 28 -32.02 -6.49 15.61
CA ARG A 28 -33.20 -6.96 14.87
C ARG A 28 -34.12 -5.81 14.48
N ALA A 29 -34.44 -4.92 15.41
CA ALA A 29 -35.27 -3.76 15.14
C ALA A 29 -34.62 -2.85 14.07
N LYS A 30 -33.30 -2.63 14.15
CA LYS A 30 -32.59 -1.79 13.20
C LYS A 30 -32.52 -2.43 11.82
N ARG A 31 -32.28 -3.73 11.73
CA ARG A 31 -32.34 -4.49 10.47
C ARG A 31 -33.71 -4.34 9.80
N ASP A 32 -34.80 -4.48 10.57
CA ASP A 32 -36.16 -4.43 10.04
C ASP A 32 -36.55 -2.99 9.59
N GLU A 33 -35.92 -1.95 10.20
CA GLU A 33 -36.05 -0.54 9.79
C GLU A 33 -35.30 -0.25 8.48
N MET A 34 -34.17 -0.89 8.27
CA MET A 34 -33.32 -0.69 7.09
C MET A 34 -33.87 -1.54 5.93
N GLY A 35 -34.22 -0.91 4.83
CA GLY A 35 -34.74 -1.62 3.66
C GLY A 35 -33.73 -2.62 3.05
N ALA A 36 -34.24 -3.50 2.17
CA ALA A 36 -33.43 -4.50 1.48
C ALA A 36 -32.32 -3.93 0.57
N ASP A 37 -32.42 -2.65 0.25
CA ASP A 37 -31.49 -1.93 -0.64
C ASP A 37 -30.37 -1.19 0.11
N ALA A 38 -30.29 -1.34 1.45
CA ALA A 38 -29.25 -0.70 2.25
C ALA A 38 -27.85 -1.19 1.82
N SER A 39 -26.92 -0.26 1.68
CA SER A 39 -25.52 -0.57 1.37
C SER A 39 -24.83 -1.25 2.56
N MET A 40 -23.73 -1.95 2.29
CA MET A 40 -22.91 -2.56 3.33
C MET A 40 -22.39 -1.53 4.34
N GLU A 41 -22.08 -0.32 3.88
CA GLU A 41 -21.62 0.79 4.73
C GLU A 41 -22.74 1.27 5.67
N GLU A 42 -23.94 1.53 5.15
CA GLU A 42 -25.10 1.91 5.97
C GLU A 42 -25.44 0.83 7.02
N MET A 43 -25.33 -0.44 6.65
CA MET A 43 -25.52 -1.55 7.59
C MET A 43 -24.44 -1.57 8.68
N ALA A 44 -23.17 -1.37 8.34
CA ALA A 44 -22.08 -1.33 9.30
C ALA A 44 -22.20 -0.17 10.28
N ASP A 45 -22.54 1.03 9.79
CA ASP A 45 -22.77 2.23 10.62
C ASP A 45 -23.96 2.03 11.58
N ALA A 46 -25.03 1.42 11.12
CA ALA A 46 -26.20 1.12 11.94
C ALA A 46 -25.91 0.09 13.03
N ILE A 47 -25.15 -0.96 12.71
CA ILE A 47 -24.68 -1.95 13.70
C ILE A 47 -23.81 -1.26 14.74
N GLN A 48 -22.85 -0.43 14.32
CA GLN A 48 -21.98 0.29 15.23
C GLN A 48 -22.75 1.22 16.16
N ALA A 49 -23.80 1.88 15.67
CA ALA A 49 -24.68 2.71 16.49
C ALA A 49 -25.42 1.89 17.55
N CYS A 50 -25.91 0.71 17.21
CA CYS A 50 -26.55 -0.20 18.18
C CYS A 50 -25.55 -0.66 19.25
N LEU A 51 -24.35 -1.05 18.87
CA LEU A 51 -23.28 -1.45 19.80
C LEU A 51 -22.90 -0.31 20.76
N ASN A 52 -22.76 0.90 20.25
CA ASN A 52 -22.43 2.07 21.04
C ASN A 52 -23.53 2.40 22.07
N ALA A 53 -24.79 2.37 21.64
CA ALA A 53 -25.93 2.60 22.54
C ALA A 53 -25.99 1.54 23.66
N TRP A 54 -25.89 0.26 23.29
CA TRP A 54 -25.85 -0.84 24.26
C TRP A 54 -24.68 -0.72 25.23
N TYR A 55 -23.45 -0.40 24.75
CA TYR A 55 -22.29 -0.22 25.61
C TYR A 55 -22.50 0.91 26.63
N THR A 56 -23.05 2.05 26.18
CA THR A 56 -23.33 3.19 27.05
C THR A 56 -24.37 2.83 28.13
N GLU A 57 -25.42 2.12 27.74
CA GLU A 57 -26.48 1.67 28.67
C GLU A 57 -25.93 0.66 29.70
N ALA A 58 -25.15 -0.34 29.24
CA ALA A 58 -24.62 -1.40 30.08
C ALA A 58 -23.52 -0.90 31.03
N THR A 59 -22.69 0.07 30.64
CA THR A 59 -21.50 0.47 31.40
C THR A 59 -21.59 1.87 32.02
N GLY A 60 -22.52 2.71 31.56
CA GLY A 60 -22.60 4.13 31.91
C GLY A 60 -21.43 4.97 31.43
N LYS A 61 -20.62 4.45 30.48
CA LYS A 61 -19.44 5.13 29.92
C LYS A 61 -19.66 5.42 28.43
N GLU A 62 -18.92 6.41 27.92
CA GLU A 62 -18.86 6.61 26.48
C GLU A 62 -18.25 5.37 25.81
N PRO A 63 -18.82 4.91 24.69
CA PRO A 63 -18.28 3.79 23.94
C PRO A 63 -16.88 4.13 23.44
N PRO A 64 -15.98 3.13 23.38
CA PRO A 64 -14.70 3.34 22.74
C PRO A 64 -14.94 3.74 21.28
N GLU A 65 -14.13 4.67 20.80
CA GLU A 65 -14.19 5.08 19.39
C GLU A 65 -14.05 3.86 18.46
N SER A 66 -14.97 3.76 17.51
CA SER A 66 -14.97 2.67 16.53
C SER A 66 -13.62 2.58 15.78
N PRO A 67 -13.02 1.40 15.64
CA PRO A 67 -11.84 1.23 14.79
C PRO A 67 -12.05 1.78 13.38
N ILE A 68 -13.23 1.58 12.79
CA ILE A 68 -13.58 2.07 11.45
C ILE A 68 -13.62 3.61 11.44
N ALA A 69 -14.22 4.25 12.45
CA ALA A 69 -14.24 5.71 12.53
C ALA A 69 -12.83 6.30 12.67
N ARG A 70 -11.98 5.68 13.51
CA ARG A 70 -10.57 6.08 13.66
C ARG A 70 -9.76 5.91 12.37
N ASP A 71 -10.01 4.87 11.61
CA ASP A 71 -9.31 4.63 10.36
C ASP A 71 -9.79 5.59 9.26
N ARG A 72 -11.09 5.90 9.21
CA ARG A 72 -11.65 6.94 8.33
C ARG A 72 -11.06 8.32 8.64
N GLU A 73 -11.06 8.74 9.91
CA GLU A 73 -10.45 10.02 10.33
C GLU A 73 -8.96 10.07 10.02
N PHE A 74 -8.23 8.98 10.27
CA PHE A 74 -6.83 8.86 9.90
C PHE A 74 -6.63 9.02 8.39
N MET A 75 -7.43 8.36 7.55
CA MET A 75 -7.35 8.49 6.10
C MET A 75 -7.64 9.93 5.65
N GLN A 76 -8.71 10.55 6.16
CA GLN A 76 -9.05 11.92 5.81
C GLN A 76 -7.91 12.91 6.13
N ARG A 77 -7.31 12.81 7.32
CA ARG A 77 -6.15 13.65 7.68
C ARG A 77 -4.95 13.38 6.81
N THR A 78 -4.63 12.10 6.59
CA THR A 78 -3.46 11.70 5.80
C THR A 78 -3.60 12.13 4.35
N THR A 79 -4.77 11.98 3.74
CA THR A 79 -5.02 12.41 2.35
C THR A 79 -5.02 13.93 2.22
N ALA A 80 -5.54 14.67 3.21
CA ALA A 80 -5.46 16.13 3.22
C ALA A 80 -4.01 16.62 3.26
N THR A 81 -3.16 16.05 4.15
CA THR A 81 -1.73 16.34 4.19
C THR A 81 -1.05 16.00 2.86
N MET A 82 -1.38 14.85 2.28
CA MET A 82 -0.85 14.41 1.00
C MET A 82 -1.18 15.39 -0.12
N GLN A 83 -2.43 15.82 -0.22
CA GLN A 83 -2.86 16.80 -1.22
C GLN A 83 -2.18 18.14 -1.02
N THR A 84 -2.13 18.65 0.23
CA THR A 84 -1.42 19.90 0.53
C THR A 84 0.04 19.83 0.09
N PHE A 85 0.73 18.74 0.39
CA PHE A 85 2.10 18.53 -0.04
C PHE A 85 2.21 18.50 -1.57
N LEU A 86 1.41 17.69 -2.25
CA LEU A 86 1.47 17.54 -3.70
C LEU A 86 1.14 18.86 -4.44
N ASP A 87 0.20 19.64 -3.92
CA ASP A 87 -0.12 20.96 -4.44
C ASP A 87 1.02 21.99 -4.21
N SER A 88 1.83 21.79 -3.16
CA SER A 88 2.96 22.66 -2.83
C SER A 88 4.19 22.41 -3.70
N VAL A 89 4.36 21.19 -4.21
CA VAL A 89 5.46 20.84 -5.11
C VAL A 89 5.00 21.02 -6.57
N ALA A 90 5.88 21.52 -7.43
CA ALA A 90 5.53 21.80 -8.83
C ALA A 90 5.59 20.52 -9.72
N TRP A 91 5.15 19.38 -9.20
CA TRP A 91 5.12 18.12 -9.92
C TRP A 91 3.74 17.86 -10.51
N CYS A 92 3.69 17.22 -11.69
CA CYS A 92 2.43 16.72 -12.22
C CYS A 92 1.99 15.48 -11.46
N TYR A 93 0.82 15.50 -10.85
CA TYR A 93 0.27 14.33 -10.17
C TYR A 93 -1.20 14.11 -10.48
N GLU A 94 -1.65 12.88 -10.28
CA GLU A 94 -3.05 12.47 -10.35
C GLU A 94 -3.42 11.66 -9.12
N THR A 95 -4.68 11.81 -8.68
CA THR A 95 -5.28 10.91 -7.69
C THR A 95 -5.91 9.74 -8.44
N ILE A 96 -5.29 8.57 -8.38
CA ILE A 96 -5.76 7.38 -9.10
C ILE A 96 -6.89 6.69 -8.35
N THR A 97 -6.77 6.59 -7.03
CA THR A 97 -7.78 5.96 -6.16
C THR A 97 -7.83 6.69 -4.84
N LEU A 98 -9.05 6.94 -4.36
CA LEU A 98 -9.31 7.46 -3.02
C LEU A 98 -10.50 6.71 -2.44
N GLN A 99 -10.26 5.93 -1.40
CA GLN A 99 -11.23 5.12 -0.65
C GLN A 99 -11.04 5.34 0.84
N ASP A 100 -11.94 4.84 1.67
CA ASP A 100 -11.87 5.00 3.13
C ASP A 100 -10.66 4.31 3.78
N ASP A 101 -10.11 3.29 3.12
CA ASP A 101 -9.02 2.46 3.63
C ASP A 101 -7.75 2.49 2.75
N TYR A 102 -7.83 3.10 1.57
CA TYR A 102 -6.75 3.11 0.59
C TYR A 102 -6.72 4.37 -0.26
N ALA A 103 -5.56 4.96 -0.45
CA ALA A 103 -5.32 6.04 -1.39
C ALA A 103 -4.08 5.75 -2.26
N LEU A 104 -4.19 6.11 -3.54
CA LEU A 104 -3.10 6.02 -4.51
C LEU A 104 -2.99 7.33 -5.28
N TYR A 105 -1.81 7.92 -5.21
CA TYR A 105 -1.40 9.08 -6.01
C TYR A 105 -0.28 8.66 -6.96
N GLU A 106 -0.31 9.17 -8.17
CA GLU A 106 0.74 8.96 -9.15
C GLU A 106 1.32 10.31 -9.57
N ILE A 107 2.65 10.40 -9.58
CA ILE A 107 3.44 11.55 -10.01
C ILE A 107 4.16 11.13 -11.29
N ASP A 108 3.99 11.91 -12.36
CA ASP A 108 4.64 11.64 -13.63
C ASP A 108 5.44 12.89 -14.04
N ASP A 109 6.76 12.86 -13.83
CA ASP A 109 7.61 14.05 -13.99
C ASP A 109 9.04 13.68 -14.43
N LEU A 110 9.80 14.72 -14.78
CA LEU A 110 11.19 14.64 -15.20
C LEU A 110 12.14 14.90 -14.02
N PHE A 111 12.83 13.86 -13.57
CA PHE A 111 13.82 13.95 -12.48
C PHE A 111 15.23 13.72 -13.02
N ASP A 112 16.09 14.73 -12.89
CA ASP A 112 17.48 14.69 -13.39
C ASP A 112 17.61 14.20 -14.84
N GLY A 113 16.65 14.57 -15.69
CA GLY A 113 16.63 14.20 -17.12
C GLY A 113 16.06 12.82 -17.40
N VAL A 114 15.59 12.09 -16.40
CA VAL A 114 14.89 10.81 -16.54
C VAL A 114 13.41 11.00 -16.24
N HIS A 115 12.55 10.59 -17.16
CA HIS A 115 11.11 10.60 -16.95
C HIS A 115 10.72 9.43 -16.04
N LEU A 116 10.30 9.74 -14.83
CA LEU A 116 9.95 8.74 -13.81
C LEU A 116 8.47 8.85 -13.44
N ARG A 117 7.90 7.71 -13.16
CA ARG A 117 6.58 7.58 -12.55
C ARG A 117 6.74 7.14 -11.11
N ALA A 118 6.38 8.02 -10.17
CA ALA A 118 6.37 7.72 -8.76
C ALA A 118 4.94 7.50 -8.25
N GLN A 119 4.75 6.56 -7.35
CA GLN A 119 3.46 6.24 -6.76
C GLN A 119 3.54 6.33 -5.24
N ILE A 120 2.52 6.93 -4.64
CA ILE A 120 2.36 7.04 -3.20
C ILE A 120 1.10 6.26 -2.83
N HIS A 121 1.27 5.18 -2.08
CA HIS A 121 0.19 4.33 -1.58
C HIS A 121 0.02 4.55 -0.08
N VAL A 122 -1.20 4.80 0.35
CA VAL A 122 -1.56 4.87 1.77
C VAL A 122 -2.59 3.82 2.08
N GLN A 123 -2.40 3.08 3.18
CA GLN A 123 -3.34 2.07 3.66
C GLN A 123 -3.61 2.28 5.16
N THR A 124 -4.87 2.24 5.56
CA THR A 124 -5.28 2.47 6.95
C THR A 124 -5.06 1.27 7.85
N GLY A 125 -5.41 0.06 7.41
CA GLY A 125 -5.33 -1.13 8.25
C GLY A 125 -3.95 -1.31 8.92
N PRO A 126 -2.84 -1.39 8.17
CA PRO A 126 -1.50 -1.41 8.72
C PRO A 126 -0.92 0.00 9.00
N ARG A 127 -1.63 1.09 8.62
CA ARG A 127 -1.14 2.49 8.65
C ARG A 127 0.23 2.64 7.99
N VAL A 128 0.30 2.22 6.74
CA VAL A 128 1.53 2.21 5.96
C VAL A 128 1.43 3.22 4.82
N CYS A 129 2.51 3.98 4.64
CA CYS A 129 2.79 4.68 3.40
C CYS A 129 3.87 3.91 2.63
N ARG A 130 3.58 3.61 1.37
CA ARG A 130 4.53 2.99 0.45
C ARG A 130 4.80 3.96 -0.70
N LEU A 131 6.07 4.27 -0.88
CA LEU A 131 6.60 5.07 -1.98
C LEU A 131 7.21 4.12 -3.00
N SER A 132 6.85 4.26 -4.27
CA SER A 132 7.30 3.39 -5.34
C SER A 132 7.71 4.25 -6.54
N VAL A 133 8.90 4.04 -7.08
CA VAL A 133 9.37 4.67 -8.32
C VAL A 133 9.50 3.59 -9.38
N ILE A 134 8.73 3.70 -10.45
CA ILE A 134 8.76 2.80 -11.60
C ILE A 134 9.80 3.32 -12.57
N LEU A 135 10.80 2.48 -12.87
CA LEU A 135 11.83 2.85 -13.84
C LEU A 135 11.27 2.75 -15.27
N PRO A 136 11.64 3.71 -16.17
CA PRO A 136 11.15 3.74 -17.55
C PRO A 136 11.90 2.75 -18.45
N ILE A 137 12.11 1.53 -17.95
CA ILE A 137 12.78 0.42 -18.62
C ILE A 137 12.04 -0.87 -18.32
N MET A 138 12.08 -1.77 -19.27
CA MET A 138 11.55 -3.13 -19.11
C MET A 138 12.68 -4.12 -19.31
N ALA A 139 12.69 -5.17 -18.51
CA ALA A 139 13.66 -6.23 -18.62
C ALA A 139 13.30 -7.21 -19.75
N ASP A 140 14.30 -7.58 -20.55
CA ASP A 140 14.19 -8.73 -21.44
C ASP A 140 14.41 -10.01 -20.61
N ALA A 141 13.53 -10.99 -20.74
CA ALA A 141 13.65 -12.29 -20.07
C ALA A 141 15.02 -12.97 -20.33
N ALA A 142 15.62 -12.75 -21.49
CA ALA A 142 16.96 -13.25 -21.82
C ALA A 142 18.08 -12.63 -20.95
N LEU A 143 17.81 -11.46 -20.35
CA LEU A 143 18.76 -10.71 -19.52
C LEU A 143 18.41 -10.73 -18.02
N GLU A 144 17.51 -11.59 -17.61
CA GLU A 144 17.05 -11.69 -16.22
C GLU A 144 18.21 -11.96 -15.22
N TYR A 145 19.13 -12.84 -15.56
CA TYR A 145 20.26 -13.15 -14.67
C TYR A 145 21.15 -11.95 -14.39
N PRO A 146 21.69 -11.20 -15.38
CA PRO A 146 22.47 -10.00 -15.12
C PRO A 146 21.66 -8.93 -14.40
N LEU A 147 20.37 -8.79 -14.69
CA LEU A 147 19.46 -7.88 -13.99
C LEU A 147 19.37 -8.24 -12.51
N CYS A 148 18.99 -9.48 -12.18
CA CYS A 148 18.84 -9.91 -10.78
C CYS A 148 20.14 -9.70 -9.99
N ARG A 149 21.30 -9.96 -10.61
CA ARG A 149 22.62 -9.70 -10.00
C ARG A 149 22.82 -8.21 -9.72
N ALA A 150 22.47 -7.34 -10.66
CA ALA A 150 22.54 -5.88 -10.48
C ALA A 150 21.62 -5.43 -9.35
N LEU A 151 20.35 -5.88 -9.32
CA LEU A 151 19.40 -5.54 -8.28
C LEU A 151 19.89 -5.95 -6.88
N VAL A 152 20.48 -7.15 -6.75
CA VAL A 152 21.06 -7.59 -5.47
C VAL A 152 22.19 -6.67 -5.03
N ARG A 153 23.09 -6.26 -5.94
CA ARG A 153 24.21 -5.34 -5.64
C ARG A 153 23.68 -3.96 -5.23
N GLU A 154 22.74 -3.41 -5.99
CA GLU A 154 22.13 -2.11 -5.67
C GLU A 154 21.42 -2.16 -4.31
N ASN A 155 20.63 -3.20 -4.05
CA ASN A 155 19.93 -3.37 -2.79
C ASN A 155 20.87 -3.53 -1.59
N PHE A 156 22.06 -4.11 -1.79
CA PHE A 156 23.06 -4.24 -0.73
C PHE A 156 23.68 -2.89 -0.33
N THR A 157 23.78 -1.95 -1.26
CA THR A 157 24.39 -0.63 -1.04
C THR A 157 23.38 0.42 -0.59
N ASN A 158 22.10 0.22 -0.87
CA ASN A 158 21.04 1.17 -0.49
C ASN A 158 20.74 1.11 1.02
N ALA A 159 20.71 2.28 1.65
CA ALA A 159 20.37 2.41 3.07
C ALA A 159 18.86 2.30 3.35
N ILE A 160 18.04 2.66 2.36
CA ILE A 160 16.57 2.66 2.46
C ILE A 160 15.98 2.04 1.20
N GLY A 161 14.86 1.34 1.35
CA GLY A 161 14.12 0.77 0.22
C GLY A 161 14.87 -0.33 -0.54
N THR A 162 14.24 -0.84 -1.59
CA THR A 162 14.77 -1.92 -2.41
C THR A 162 14.28 -1.83 -3.84
N PHE A 163 15.14 -2.19 -4.80
CA PHE A 163 14.72 -2.49 -6.15
C PHE A 163 13.99 -3.82 -6.21
N LYS A 164 12.90 -3.86 -6.95
CA LYS A 164 12.08 -5.04 -7.20
C LYS A 164 11.88 -5.22 -8.70
N TYR A 165 11.86 -6.45 -9.12
CA TYR A 165 11.56 -6.86 -10.48
C TYR A 165 10.27 -7.69 -10.48
N ASP A 166 9.33 -7.35 -11.32
CA ASP A 166 8.13 -8.15 -11.56
C ASP A 166 8.32 -8.94 -12.86
N GLU A 167 8.53 -10.25 -12.73
CA GLU A 167 8.75 -11.16 -13.86
C GLU A 167 7.53 -11.29 -14.78
N ARG A 168 6.33 -10.93 -14.31
CA ARG A 168 5.09 -11.07 -15.08
C ARG A 168 4.97 -10.04 -16.19
N ASP A 169 5.46 -8.84 -15.96
CA ASP A 169 5.35 -7.71 -16.88
C ASP A 169 6.70 -7.03 -17.20
N GLY A 170 7.80 -7.51 -16.60
CA GLY A 170 9.13 -6.98 -16.82
C GLY A 170 9.39 -5.63 -16.12
N THR A 171 8.47 -5.13 -15.31
CA THR A 171 8.64 -3.84 -14.64
C THR A 171 9.67 -3.90 -13.51
N ILE A 172 10.45 -2.81 -13.41
CA ILE A 172 11.42 -2.62 -12.35
C ILE A 172 11.00 -1.39 -11.57
N ARG A 173 10.91 -1.54 -10.25
CA ARG A 173 10.54 -0.45 -9.34
C ARG A 173 11.45 -0.39 -8.14
N TYR A 174 11.65 0.80 -7.61
CA TYR A 174 12.28 1.02 -6.33
C TYR A 174 11.21 1.33 -5.30
N GLU A 175 11.15 0.59 -4.21
CA GLU A 175 10.12 0.73 -3.18
C GLU A 175 10.70 0.99 -1.80
N TYR A 176 10.03 1.85 -1.06
CA TYR A 176 10.23 2.10 0.35
C TYR A 176 8.90 2.16 1.08
N CYS A 177 8.81 1.53 2.24
CA CYS A 177 7.61 1.53 3.08
C CYS A 177 7.95 2.02 4.48
N PHE A 178 7.06 2.83 5.05
CA PHE A 178 7.16 3.23 6.45
C PHE A 178 5.78 3.25 7.13
N PHE A 179 5.78 3.10 8.45
CA PHE A 179 4.56 3.15 9.25
C PHE A 179 4.24 4.59 9.62
N ILE A 180 2.98 5.00 9.43
CA ILE A 180 2.45 6.27 9.92
C ILE A 180 1.91 6.03 11.32
N ARG A 181 2.69 6.38 12.34
CA ARG A 181 2.34 6.05 13.74
C ARG A 181 1.17 6.87 14.28
N HIS A 182 1.15 8.16 14.01
CA HIS A 182 0.14 9.11 14.50
C HIS A 182 -0.45 9.91 13.35
N GLU A 183 0.37 10.71 12.69
CA GLU A 183 0.01 11.50 11.52
C GLU A 183 1.17 11.51 10.51
N LEU A 184 0.86 11.87 9.27
CA LEU A 184 1.84 12.07 8.22
C LEU A 184 2.20 13.56 8.20
N PHE A 185 3.49 13.88 8.22
CA PHE A 185 3.99 15.25 8.09
C PHE A 185 4.50 15.48 6.67
N GLU A 186 4.26 16.69 6.13
CA GLU A 186 4.70 17.07 4.78
C GLU A 186 6.22 16.99 4.64
N ASP A 187 6.98 17.42 5.64
CA ASP A 187 8.45 17.40 5.64
C ASP A 187 8.99 15.96 5.61
N ASP A 188 8.35 15.02 6.34
CA ASP A 188 8.73 13.61 6.34
C ASP A 188 8.44 12.97 4.98
N LEU A 189 7.29 13.30 4.40
CA LEU A 189 6.90 12.82 3.08
C LEU A 189 7.85 13.35 2.00
N ASP A 190 8.14 14.65 1.99
CA ASP A 190 9.09 15.27 1.04
C ASP A 190 10.48 14.61 1.16
N THR A 191 10.97 14.49 2.38
CA THR A 191 12.28 13.88 2.66
C THR A 191 12.33 12.43 2.16
N CYS A 192 11.33 11.62 2.49
CA CYS A 192 11.27 10.22 2.08
C CYS A 192 11.12 10.08 0.55
N LEU A 193 10.23 10.86 -0.06
CA LEU A 193 9.96 10.76 -1.50
C LEU A 193 11.19 11.18 -2.32
N ARG A 194 11.85 12.29 -1.96
CA ARG A 194 13.11 12.70 -2.62
C ARG A 194 14.23 11.69 -2.41
N ALA A 195 14.32 11.07 -1.23
CA ALA A 195 15.31 10.03 -0.98
C ALA A 195 15.06 8.79 -1.85
N VAL A 196 13.80 8.37 -2.00
CA VAL A 196 13.39 7.25 -2.86
C VAL A 196 13.68 7.54 -4.33
N ILE A 197 13.33 8.73 -4.83
CA ILE A 197 13.62 9.16 -6.20
C ILE A 197 15.14 9.17 -6.46
N ARG A 198 15.93 9.74 -5.56
CA ARG A 198 17.40 9.77 -5.69
C ARG A 198 18.01 8.36 -5.68
N ALA A 199 17.52 7.48 -4.81
CA ALA A 199 18.00 6.10 -4.77
C ALA A 199 17.65 5.34 -6.06
N ALA A 200 16.44 5.52 -6.60
CA ALA A 200 16.04 4.97 -7.88
C ALA A 200 16.94 5.46 -9.02
N LEU A 201 17.22 6.77 -9.07
CA LEU A 201 18.08 7.37 -10.08
C LEU A 201 19.53 6.92 -9.96
N SER A 202 20.06 6.75 -8.74
CA SER A 202 21.44 6.32 -8.54
C SER A 202 21.73 4.93 -9.11
N GLY A 203 20.75 4.00 -9.02
CA GLY A 203 20.87 2.66 -9.60
C GLY A 203 20.44 2.56 -11.07
N TYR A 204 19.75 3.59 -11.59
CA TYR A 204 19.08 3.54 -12.89
C TYR A 204 19.99 3.13 -14.03
N GLU A 205 21.17 3.76 -14.17
CA GLU A 205 22.06 3.51 -15.31
C GLU A 205 22.63 2.09 -15.29
N ASN A 206 23.00 1.59 -14.13
CA ASN A 206 23.49 0.22 -13.99
C ASN A 206 22.41 -0.81 -14.31
N ILE A 207 21.20 -0.59 -13.83
CA ILE A 207 20.03 -1.44 -14.13
C ILE A 207 19.67 -1.37 -15.62
N ARG A 208 19.68 -0.17 -16.21
CA ARG A 208 19.41 0.04 -17.64
C ARG A 208 20.37 -0.77 -18.52
N ARG A 209 21.66 -0.71 -18.22
CA ARG A 209 22.67 -1.50 -18.94
C ARG A 209 22.38 -3.00 -18.87
N CYS A 210 21.95 -3.50 -17.71
CA CYS A 210 21.58 -4.90 -17.54
C CYS A 210 20.32 -5.27 -18.33
N CYS A 211 19.35 -4.36 -18.45
CA CYS A 211 18.12 -4.59 -19.23
C CYS A 211 18.34 -4.54 -20.75
N THR A 212 19.31 -3.74 -21.21
CA THR A 212 19.59 -3.57 -22.65
C THR A 212 20.70 -4.48 -23.18
N GLY A 213 21.40 -5.19 -22.28
CA GLY A 213 22.58 -6.00 -22.67
C GLY A 213 23.80 -5.16 -23.10
N ASP A 214 23.86 -3.90 -22.69
CA ASP A 214 24.94 -2.97 -23.02
C ASP A 214 26.17 -3.24 -22.13
N PHE A 215 26.84 -4.39 -22.41
CA PHE A 215 28.00 -4.85 -21.69
C PHE A 215 29.24 -4.78 -22.56
N GLU A 216 30.39 -4.48 -21.95
CA GLU A 216 31.68 -4.71 -22.60
C GLU A 216 31.91 -6.22 -22.81
N ALA A 217 32.67 -6.58 -23.86
CA ALA A 217 32.86 -7.99 -24.23
C ALA A 217 33.41 -8.87 -23.09
N ALA A 218 34.31 -8.32 -22.26
CA ALA A 218 34.88 -9.03 -21.12
C ALA A 218 33.82 -9.25 -20.01
N GLU A 219 32.99 -8.26 -19.75
CA GLU A 219 31.89 -8.33 -18.77
C GLU A 219 30.80 -9.33 -19.23
N ALA A 220 30.42 -9.27 -20.51
CA ALA A 220 29.46 -10.22 -21.09
C ALA A 220 29.94 -11.67 -20.99
N GLU A 221 31.24 -11.92 -21.19
CA GLU A 221 31.83 -13.25 -21.05
C GLU A 221 31.83 -13.73 -19.60
N GLU A 222 32.14 -12.85 -18.63
CA GLU A 222 32.07 -13.17 -17.21
C GLU A 222 30.65 -13.53 -16.77
N ILE A 223 29.65 -12.70 -17.13
CA ILE A 223 28.22 -12.94 -16.85
C ILE A 223 27.80 -14.30 -17.40
N ARG A 224 28.18 -14.61 -18.65
CA ARG A 224 27.86 -15.90 -19.27
C ARG A 224 28.48 -17.09 -18.55
N LYS A 225 29.73 -16.98 -18.08
CA LYS A 225 30.38 -18.02 -17.29
C LYS A 225 29.70 -18.28 -15.97
N GLU A 226 29.31 -17.21 -15.26
CA GLU A 226 28.63 -17.32 -13.98
C GLU A 226 27.22 -17.92 -14.15
N ALA A 227 26.45 -17.47 -15.16
CA ALA A 227 25.13 -18.02 -15.48
C ALA A 227 25.22 -19.53 -15.76
N ASN A 228 26.18 -19.96 -16.58
CA ASN A 228 26.40 -21.38 -16.88
C ASN A 228 26.82 -22.20 -15.66
N ALA A 229 27.62 -21.62 -14.76
CA ALA A 229 28.02 -22.28 -13.50
C ALA A 229 26.80 -22.48 -12.57
N LEU A 230 25.91 -21.48 -12.48
CA LEU A 230 24.67 -21.57 -11.70
C LEU A 230 23.74 -22.65 -12.24
N VAL A 231 23.51 -22.68 -13.56
CA VAL A 231 22.67 -23.71 -14.20
C VAL A 231 23.21 -25.12 -13.93
N ARG A 232 24.52 -25.31 -13.97
CA ARG A 232 25.13 -26.62 -13.62
C ARG A 232 24.89 -27.00 -12.17
N ALA A 233 25.08 -26.05 -11.24
CA ALA A 233 24.88 -26.29 -9.81
C ALA A 233 23.43 -26.60 -9.42
N LEU A 234 22.46 -26.10 -10.20
CA LEU A 234 21.03 -26.39 -10.01
C LEU A 234 20.57 -27.70 -10.67
N SER A 235 21.42 -28.29 -11.52
CA SER A 235 21.13 -29.54 -12.26
C SER A 235 21.72 -30.78 -11.61
N GLU A 236 22.56 -30.62 -10.59
CA GLU A 236 23.13 -31.68 -9.73
C GLU A 236 22.30 -31.88 -8.47
#